data_5f1e38e2f359b20fbb393d85baca1d98
#
_entry.id   5f1e38e2f359b20fbb393d85baca1d98
#
_cell.length_a   1.000
_cell.length_b   1.000
_cell.length_c   1.000
_cell.angle_alpha   90.00
_cell.angle_beta   90.00
_cell.angle_gamma   90.00
#
_symmetry.space_group_name_H-M   'P 1'
#
loop_
_entity.id
_entity.type
_entity.pdbx_description
1 polymer ?
#
loop_
_entity_poly.entity_id
_entity_poly.type
_entity_poly.pdbx_seq_one_letter_code
_entity_poly.pdbx_strand_id
1 'polypeptide(L)'
;MIYGYARCSTNEDKQDIDRQIRELKAAGSEEIVFEYEHGDSAVKQMQAAMFEQAQAGDTIIVLEVSRLARSTQQLCEIIDCVREKHLRLIIMGSITLDCRNGQADPMSEAFLQMAGVFSQLELAMIRARVKSGMANAKAKGKKVGRPQTTKEDIPAVFFRHYPTFAAGKMNVSELARVCGLSRPTVYKYMKIIEKAP
;
A
#
# COMPACT_ATOMS: atom_id res chain seq x y z
N MET A 1 -8.81 11.31 -26.89
CA MET A 1 -7.35 11.05 -27.08
C MET A 1 -7.04 9.57 -26.85
N ILE A 2 -5.99 9.04 -27.48
CA ILE A 2 -5.57 7.63 -27.33
C ILE A 2 -4.17 7.60 -26.73
N TYR A 3 -4.09 7.23 -25.46
CA TYR A 3 -2.82 7.08 -24.74
C TYR A 3 -2.28 5.68 -24.89
N GLY A 4 -0.97 5.54 -25.14
CA GLY A 4 -0.24 4.29 -25.02
C GLY A 4 0.63 4.31 -23.78
N TYR A 5 0.52 3.30 -22.91
CA TYR A 5 1.36 3.20 -21.73
C TYR A 5 2.34 2.05 -21.80
N ALA A 6 3.63 2.36 -21.58
CA ALA A 6 4.74 1.41 -21.59
C ALA A 6 5.53 1.48 -20.28
N ARG A 7 6.05 0.33 -19.82
CA ARG A 7 6.85 0.25 -18.59
C ARG A 7 7.93 -0.81 -18.68
N CYS A 8 9.14 -0.46 -18.21
CA CYS A 8 10.24 -1.40 -18.02
C CYS A 8 10.78 -1.38 -16.60
N SER A 9 11.34 -2.51 -16.14
CA SER A 9 11.82 -2.69 -14.77
C SER A 9 13.20 -2.08 -14.50
N THR A 10 14.01 -1.80 -15.53
CA THR A 10 15.36 -1.23 -15.39
C THR A 10 15.78 -0.46 -16.65
N ASN A 11 16.78 0.43 -16.53
CA ASN A 11 17.37 1.13 -17.67
C ASN A 11 18.10 0.18 -18.65
N GLU A 12 18.35 -1.06 -18.28
CA GLU A 12 19.02 -2.05 -19.14
C GLU A 12 18.07 -2.58 -20.23
N ASP A 13 16.76 -2.45 -20.04
CA ASP A 13 15.73 -2.92 -20.97
C ASP A 13 15.30 -1.83 -21.99
N LYS A 14 16.21 -0.96 -22.43
CA LYS A 14 15.88 0.05 -23.46
C LYS A 14 15.30 -0.54 -24.74
N GLN A 15 15.76 -1.72 -25.14
CA GLN A 15 15.23 -2.41 -26.32
C GLN A 15 13.78 -2.85 -26.13
N ASP A 16 13.38 -3.24 -24.92
CA ASP A 16 12.01 -3.63 -24.63
C ASP A 16 11.07 -2.43 -24.62
N ILE A 17 11.50 -1.27 -24.08
CA ILE A 17 10.68 -0.05 -24.10
C ILE A 17 10.48 0.45 -25.54
N ASP A 18 11.52 0.42 -26.38
CA ASP A 18 11.43 0.83 -27.78
C ASP A 18 10.51 -0.09 -28.59
N ARG A 19 10.50 -1.39 -28.28
CA ARG A 19 9.56 -2.35 -28.86
C ARG A 19 8.13 -1.99 -28.45
N GLN A 20 7.89 -1.79 -27.15
CA GLN A 20 6.58 -1.42 -26.64
C GLN A 20 6.04 -0.13 -27.27
N ILE A 21 6.88 0.91 -27.38
CA ILE A 21 6.52 2.19 -28.02
C ILE A 21 6.11 1.98 -29.48
N ARG A 22 6.85 1.17 -30.24
CA ARG A 22 6.51 0.88 -31.64
C ARG A 22 5.17 0.17 -31.77
N GLU A 23 4.94 -0.84 -30.94
CA GLU A 23 3.70 -1.61 -30.95
C GLU A 23 2.49 -0.75 -30.53
N LEU A 24 2.64 0.11 -29.53
CA LEU A 24 1.59 1.04 -29.09
C LEU A 24 1.27 2.09 -30.18
N LYS A 25 2.28 2.62 -30.88
CA LYS A 25 2.07 3.50 -32.04
C LYS A 25 1.35 2.78 -33.15
N ALA A 26 1.73 1.55 -33.45
CA ALA A 26 1.05 0.74 -34.47
C ALA A 26 -0.41 0.42 -34.09
N ALA A 27 -0.72 0.36 -32.78
CA ALA A 27 -2.07 0.21 -32.27
C ALA A 27 -2.90 1.51 -32.30
N GLY A 28 -2.33 2.62 -32.76
CA GLY A 28 -3.02 3.90 -32.93
C GLY A 28 -2.92 4.84 -31.73
N SER A 29 -1.97 4.63 -30.81
CA SER A 29 -1.75 5.58 -29.71
C SER A 29 -1.26 6.92 -30.24
N GLU A 30 -1.91 8.00 -29.85
CA GLU A 30 -1.59 9.39 -30.19
C GLU A 30 -0.50 9.96 -29.29
N GLU A 31 -0.57 9.62 -28.01
CA GLU A 31 0.39 10.01 -26.98
C GLU A 31 0.96 8.77 -26.29
N ILE A 32 2.28 8.71 -26.13
CA ILE A 32 2.97 7.61 -25.47
C ILE A 32 3.52 8.08 -24.13
N VAL A 33 3.01 7.49 -23.07
CA VAL A 33 3.52 7.66 -21.70
C VAL A 33 4.34 6.44 -21.34
N PHE A 34 5.57 6.65 -20.91
CA PHE A 34 6.43 5.55 -20.50
C PHE A 34 7.22 5.88 -19.24
N GLU A 35 7.58 4.86 -18.48
CA GLU A 35 8.42 5.01 -17.30
C GLU A 35 9.36 3.82 -17.10
N TYR A 36 10.50 4.14 -16.49
CA TYR A 36 11.46 3.14 -16.02
C TYR A 36 11.29 2.95 -14.52
N GLU A 37 11.15 1.73 -14.09
CA GLU A 37 10.95 1.41 -12.71
C GLU A 37 12.28 1.05 -12.05
N HIS A 38 12.70 1.84 -11.06
CA HIS A 38 13.87 1.58 -10.23
C HIS A 38 13.42 0.95 -8.89
N GLY A 39 13.70 -0.34 -8.70
CA GLY A 39 13.59 -1.01 -7.41
C GLY A 39 12.27 -0.82 -6.66
N ASP A 40 12.34 -0.34 -5.43
CA ASP A 40 11.22 -0.15 -4.50
C ASP A 40 10.37 1.12 -4.72
N SER A 41 10.55 1.83 -5.82
CA SER A 41 9.72 2.99 -6.12
C SER A 41 8.25 2.57 -6.34
N ALA A 42 7.46 2.67 -5.29
CA ALA A 42 6.02 2.37 -5.30
C ALA A 42 5.21 3.39 -6.11
N VAL A 43 5.81 4.51 -6.51
CA VAL A 43 5.10 5.63 -7.14
C VAL A 43 5.33 5.60 -8.64
N LYS A 44 4.32 5.16 -9.37
CA LYS A 44 4.24 5.26 -10.83
C LYS A 44 3.76 6.67 -11.20
N GLN A 45 4.67 7.63 -11.14
CA GLN A 45 4.34 9.05 -11.33
C GLN A 45 3.77 9.34 -12.71
N MET A 46 4.35 8.76 -13.76
CA MET A 46 3.90 8.97 -15.13
C MET A 46 2.54 8.31 -15.40
N GLN A 47 2.33 7.10 -14.86
CA GLN A 47 1.03 6.42 -14.94
C GLN A 47 -0.05 7.23 -14.23
N ALA A 48 0.21 7.70 -13.00
CA ALA A 48 -0.75 8.50 -12.23
C ALA A 48 -1.09 9.81 -12.96
N ALA A 49 -0.09 10.53 -13.46
CA ALA A 49 -0.29 11.76 -14.23
C ALA A 49 -1.13 11.52 -15.50
N MET A 50 -0.88 10.42 -16.23
CA MET A 50 -1.69 10.04 -17.39
C MET A 50 -3.15 9.81 -17.00
N PHE A 51 -3.40 9.06 -15.93
CA PHE A 51 -4.77 8.85 -15.46
C PHE A 51 -5.42 10.13 -14.95
N GLU A 52 -4.68 11.05 -14.34
CA GLU A 52 -5.21 12.36 -13.92
C GLU A 52 -5.62 13.24 -15.12
N GLN A 53 -4.81 13.25 -16.18
CA GLN A 53 -5.06 14.05 -17.38
C GLN A 53 -6.15 13.46 -18.27
N ALA A 54 -6.32 12.14 -18.28
CA ALA A 54 -7.31 11.47 -19.11
C ALA A 54 -8.74 11.96 -18.82
N GLN A 55 -9.48 12.26 -19.88
CA GLN A 55 -10.85 12.75 -19.85
C GLN A 55 -11.84 11.66 -20.28
N ALA A 56 -13.10 11.83 -19.90
CA ALA A 56 -14.17 10.92 -20.31
C ALA A 56 -14.18 10.72 -21.83
N GLY A 57 -14.23 9.47 -22.24
CA GLY A 57 -14.17 9.10 -23.67
C GLY A 57 -12.77 8.75 -24.18
N ASP A 58 -11.71 9.06 -23.44
CA ASP A 58 -10.34 8.72 -23.81
C ASP A 58 -10.10 7.20 -23.75
N THR A 59 -9.08 6.77 -24.51
CA THR A 59 -8.68 5.36 -24.58
C THR A 59 -7.23 5.21 -24.07
N ILE A 60 -7.00 4.21 -23.25
CA ILE A 60 -5.67 3.82 -22.78
C ILE A 60 -5.35 2.44 -23.36
N ILE A 61 -4.20 2.31 -24.02
CA ILE A 61 -3.72 1.07 -24.61
C ILE A 61 -2.45 0.63 -23.88
N VAL A 62 -2.42 -0.64 -23.46
CA VAL A 62 -1.24 -1.29 -22.90
C VAL A 62 -1.03 -2.64 -23.57
N LEU A 63 0.23 -3.11 -23.66
CA LEU A 63 0.51 -4.39 -24.32
C LEU A 63 0.12 -5.58 -23.44
N GLU A 64 0.38 -5.49 -22.15
CA GLU A 64 0.19 -6.59 -21.19
C GLU A 64 -0.27 -6.06 -19.84
N VAL A 65 -1.01 -6.88 -19.09
CA VAL A 65 -1.41 -6.59 -17.70
C VAL A 65 -0.20 -6.29 -16.82
N SER A 66 0.91 -7.02 -17.02
CA SER A 66 2.14 -6.87 -16.26
C SER A 66 2.77 -5.47 -16.38
N ARG A 67 2.51 -4.75 -17.47
CA ARG A 67 2.96 -3.36 -17.66
C ARG A 67 2.06 -2.39 -16.90
N LEU A 68 0.77 -2.69 -16.82
CA LEU A 68 -0.22 -1.83 -16.16
C LEU A 68 -0.16 -1.95 -14.63
N ALA A 69 -0.15 -3.18 -14.10
CA ALA A 69 -0.22 -3.44 -12.67
C ALA A 69 0.78 -4.52 -12.24
N ARG A 70 1.23 -4.47 -10.98
CA ARG A 70 2.11 -5.48 -10.36
C ARG A 70 1.37 -6.42 -9.41
N SER A 71 0.18 -6.03 -9.00
CA SER A 71 -0.66 -6.83 -8.11
C SER A 71 -2.11 -6.77 -8.58
N THR A 72 -2.88 -7.75 -8.19
CA THR A 72 -4.32 -7.78 -8.43
C THR A 72 -5.02 -6.58 -7.80
N GLN A 73 -4.59 -6.16 -6.61
CA GLN A 73 -5.14 -4.97 -5.96
C GLN A 73 -4.95 -3.72 -6.82
N GLN A 74 -3.73 -3.47 -7.31
CA GLN A 74 -3.44 -2.32 -8.16
C GLN A 74 -4.23 -2.38 -9.49
N LEU A 75 -4.39 -3.58 -10.06
CA LEU A 75 -5.22 -3.75 -11.25
C LEU A 75 -6.66 -3.34 -10.98
N CYS A 76 -7.25 -3.75 -9.85
CA CYS A 76 -8.60 -3.36 -9.46
C CYS A 76 -8.72 -1.84 -9.28
N GLU A 77 -7.76 -1.19 -8.62
CA GLU A 77 -7.74 0.28 -8.45
C GLU A 77 -7.72 1.02 -9.80
N ILE A 78 -6.93 0.52 -10.76
CA ILE A 78 -6.87 1.08 -12.11
C ILE A 78 -8.21 0.87 -12.84
N ILE A 79 -8.81 -0.30 -12.74
CA ILE A 79 -10.09 -0.62 -13.37
C ILE A 79 -11.20 0.26 -12.78
N ASP A 80 -11.22 0.46 -11.46
CA ASP A 80 -12.16 1.38 -10.82
C ASP A 80 -11.99 2.81 -11.34
N CYS A 81 -10.75 3.29 -11.48
CA CYS A 81 -10.45 4.58 -12.09
C CYS A 81 -10.94 4.69 -13.54
N VAL A 82 -10.74 3.65 -14.37
CA VAL A 82 -11.24 3.59 -15.76
C VAL A 82 -12.75 3.71 -15.80
N ARG A 83 -13.46 3.04 -14.91
CA ARG A 83 -14.92 3.10 -14.78
C ARG A 83 -15.40 4.47 -14.34
N GLU A 84 -14.84 5.01 -13.24
CA GLU A 84 -15.22 6.31 -12.66
C GLU A 84 -15.00 7.47 -13.64
N LYS A 85 -13.92 7.40 -14.42
CA LYS A 85 -13.58 8.42 -15.41
C LYS A 85 -14.20 8.20 -16.79
N HIS A 86 -15.01 7.16 -16.96
CA HIS A 86 -15.64 6.80 -18.26
C HIS A 86 -14.61 6.64 -19.39
N LEU A 87 -13.54 5.90 -19.12
CA LEU A 87 -12.47 5.63 -20.07
C LEU A 87 -12.69 4.30 -20.79
N ARG A 88 -11.87 4.06 -21.81
CA ARG A 88 -11.68 2.76 -22.44
C ARG A 88 -10.27 2.27 -22.17
N LEU A 89 -10.13 1.06 -21.65
CA LEU A 89 -8.84 0.39 -21.46
C LEU A 89 -8.74 -0.80 -22.41
N ILE A 90 -7.67 -0.84 -23.20
CA ILE A 90 -7.34 -1.94 -24.10
C ILE A 90 -6.04 -2.59 -23.62
N ILE A 91 -6.14 -3.86 -23.23
CA ILE A 91 -4.96 -4.70 -22.96
C ILE A 91 -4.80 -5.60 -24.17
N MET A 92 -3.79 -5.35 -24.99
CA MET A 92 -3.61 -6.00 -26.28
C MET A 92 -3.55 -7.52 -26.16
N GLY A 93 -4.26 -8.22 -27.03
CA GLY A 93 -4.33 -9.68 -27.01
C GLY A 93 -5.02 -10.32 -25.81
N SER A 94 -5.62 -9.51 -24.91
CA SER A 94 -6.27 -9.99 -23.69
C SER A 94 -7.71 -9.47 -23.59
N ILE A 95 -7.91 -8.26 -23.08
CA ILE A 95 -9.23 -7.72 -22.76
C ILE A 95 -9.37 -6.25 -23.17
N THR A 96 -10.57 -5.87 -23.56
CA THR A 96 -10.99 -4.47 -23.71
C THR A 96 -12.09 -4.18 -22.70
N LEU A 97 -11.86 -3.17 -21.85
CA LEU A 97 -12.85 -2.62 -20.92
C LEU A 97 -13.34 -1.29 -21.49
N ASP A 98 -14.60 -1.22 -21.90
CA ASP A 98 -15.19 0.00 -22.43
C ASP A 98 -16.23 0.54 -21.45
N CYS A 99 -15.86 1.61 -20.74
CA CYS A 99 -16.71 2.28 -19.76
C CYS A 99 -17.19 3.66 -20.22
N ARG A 100 -16.95 4.04 -21.48
CA ARG A 100 -17.24 5.39 -22.02
C ARG A 100 -18.71 5.78 -21.96
N ASN A 101 -19.62 4.82 -22.05
CA ASN A 101 -21.06 5.06 -22.01
C ASN A 101 -21.67 5.03 -20.60
N GLY A 102 -20.83 5.08 -19.55
CA GLY A 102 -21.31 5.03 -18.16
C GLY A 102 -21.72 3.65 -17.65
N GLN A 103 -21.80 2.66 -18.53
CA GLN A 103 -22.01 1.25 -18.18
C GLN A 103 -20.94 0.41 -18.85
N ALA A 104 -20.29 -0.46 -18.08
CA ALA A 104 -19.40 -1.45 -18.64
C ALA A 104 -20.22 -2.46 -19.45
N ASP A 105 -19.67 -2.95 -20.57
CA ASP A 105 -20.30 -4.06 -21.29
C ASP A 105 -20.34 -5.32 -20.39
N PRO A 106 -21.22 -6.30 -20.64
CA PRO A 106 -21.39 -7.45 -19.76
C PRO A 106 -20.11 -8.27 -19.52
N MET A 107 -19.20 -8.32 -20.50
CA MET A 107 -17.93 -9.01 -20.37
C MET A 107 -16.98 -8.24 -19.45
N SER A 108 -16.91 -6.93 -19.60
CA SER A 108 -16.15 -6.03 -18.70
C SER A 108 -16.68 -6.11 -17.27
N GLU A 109 -18.00 -6.13 -17.08
CA GLU A 109 -18.62 -6.29 -15.76
C GLU A 109 -18.25 -7.62 -15.09
N ALA A 110 -18.32 -8.73 -15.83
CA ALA A 110 -17.91 -10.04 -15.33
C ALA A 110 -16.42 -10.06 -14.94
N PHE A 111 -15.55 -9.44 -15.74
CA PHE A 111 -14.13 -9.33 -15.44
C PHE A 111 -13.85 -8.50 -14.19
N LEU A 112 -14.57 -7.38 -14.02
CA LEU A 112 -14.51 -6.54 -12.82
C LEU A 112 -14.84 -7.33 -11.55
N GLN A 113 -15.95 -8.09 -11.61
CA GLN A 113 -16.35 -8.93 -10.48
C GLN A 113 -15.32 -10.00 -10.15
N MET A 114 -14.78 -10.68 -11.16
CA MET A 114 -13.70 -11.66 -10.97
C MET A 114 -12.44 -11.02 -10.37
N ALA A 115 -12.00 -9.87 -10.87
CA ALA A 115 -10.84 -9.17 -10.35
C ALA A 115 -11.02 -8.80 -8.87
N GLY A 116 -12.21 -8.34 -8.48
CA GLY A 116 -12.56 -8.09 -7.07
C GLY A 116 -12.47 -9.33 -6.19
N VAL A 117 -12.97 -10.47 -6.67
CA VAL A 117 -12.88 -11.75 -5.96
C VAL A 117 -11.42 -12.19 -5.78
N PHE A 118 -10.61 -12.10 -6.84
CA PHE A 118 -9.17 -12.43 -6.75
C PHE A 118 -8.42 -11.55 -5.77
N SER A 119 -8.71 -10.25 -5.73
CA SER A 119 -8.11 -9.31 -4.78
C SER A 119 -8.44 -9.68 -3.33
N GLN A 120 -9.69 -10.03 -3.05
CA GLN A 120 -10.12 -10.50 -1.73
C GLN A 120 -9.44 -11.82 -1.34
N LEU A 121 -9.32 -12.76 -2.27
CA LEU A 121 -8.64 -14.03 -2.05
C LEU A 121 -7.15 -13.82 -1.72
N GLU A 122 -6.46 -12.95 -2.46
CA GLU A 122 -5.06 -12.61 -2.20
C GLU A 122 -4.86 -12.05 -0.78
N LEU A 123 -5.70 -11.10 -0.36
CA LEU A 123 -5.68 -10.57 1.00
C LEU A 123 -5.94 -11.66 2.06
N ALA A 124 -6.87 -12.56 1.81
CA ALA A 124 -7.14 -13.68 2.71
C ALA A 124 -5.94 -14.61 2.84
N MET A 125 -5.27 -14.92 1.72
CA MET A 125 -4.06 -15.76 1.71
C MET A 125 -2.89 -15.09 2.44
N ILE A 126 -2.67 -13.77 2.25
CA ILE A 126 -1.65 -13.01 2.97
C ILE A 126 -1.92 -13.05 4.47
N ARG A 127 -3.16 -12.78 4.91
CA ARG A 127 -3.56 -12.85 6.33
C ARG A 127 -3.34 -14.24 6.92
N ALA A 128 -3.69 -15.29 6.20
CA ALA A 128 -3.47 -16.67 6.62
C ALA A 128 -1.98 -16.98 6.78
N ARG A 129 -1.14 -16.55 5.83
CA ARG A 129 0.32 -16.72 5.88
C ARG A 129 0.93 -15.98 7.07
N VAL A 130 0.54 -14.73 7.31
CA VAL A 130 1.00 -13.93 8.47
C VAL A 130 0.59 -14.62 9.77
N LYS A 131 -0.67 -15.05 9.90
CA LYS A 131 -1.17 -15.75 11.08
C LYS A 131 -0.38 -17.05 11.35
N SER A 132 -0.14 -17.83 10.32
CA SER A 132 0.67 -19.05 10.41
C SER A 132 2.12 -18.75 10.82
N GLY A 133 2.75 -17.72 10.21
CA GLY A 133 4.08 -17.27 10.56
C GLY A 133 4.20 -16.81 12.02
N MET A 134 3.20 -16.06 12.51
CA MET A 134 3.15 -15.64 13.92
C MET A 134 2.98 -16.83 14.89
N ALA A 135 2.15 -17.82 14.52
CA ALA A 135 1.98 -19.04 15.32
C ALA A 135 3.29 -19.83 15.40
N ASN A 136 4.00 -19.98 14.27
CA ASN A 136 5.30 -20.64 14.22
C ASN A 136 6.38 -19.90 15.04
N ALA A 137 6.40 -18.55 14.97
CA ALA A 137 7.30 -17.74 15.79
C ALA A 137 7.03 -17.92 17.29
N LYS A 138 5.76 -17.96 17.72
CA LYS A 138 5.36 -18.26 19.09
C LYS A 138 5.79 -19.66 19.51
N ALA A 139 5.60 -20.69 18.67
CA ALA A 139 6.01 -22.05 18.93
C ALA A 139 7.54 -22.17 19.12
N LYS A 140 8.31 -21.33 18.42
CA LYS A 140 9.78 -21.21 18.57
C LYS A 140 10.21 -20.32 19.74
N GLY A 141 9.31 -19.93 20.65
CA GLY A 141 9.58 -19.10 21.82
C GLY A 141 9.86 -17.61 21.51
N LYS A 142 9.66 -17.17 20.28
CA LYS A 142 9.82 -15.74 19.94
C LYS A 142 8.64 -14.94 20.47
N LYS A 143 8.93 -13.81 21.14
CA LYS A 143 7.88 -12.86 21.56
C LYS A 143 7.33 -12.18 20.31
N VAL A 144 6.00 -12.31 20.10
CA VAL A 144 5.29 -11.70 18.99
C VAL A 144 4.41 -10.59 19.55
N GLY A 145 4.50 -9.40 18.99
CA GLY A 145 3.75 -8.21 19.40
C GLY A 145 4.65 -7.08 19.85
N ARG A 146 4.03 -6.04 20.40
CA ARG A 146 4.78 -4.88 20.90
C ARG A 146 5.68 -5.30 22.08
N PRO A 147 6.97 -4.92 22.09
CA PRO A 147 7.85 -5.18 23.21
C PRO A 147 7.23 -4.70 24.54
N GLN A 148 7.37 -5.49 25.58
CA GLN A 148 6.95 -5.05 26.90
C GLN A 148 7.96 -4.05 27.45
N THR A 149 7.45 -2.96 28.00
CA THR A 149 8.28 -1.97 28.66
C THR A 149 8.89 -2.59 29.90
N THR A 150 10.20 -2.54 30.02
CA THR A 150 10.98 -3.03 31.18
C THR A 150 11.34 -1.86 32.09
N LYS A 151 11.97 -2.14 33.22
CA LYS A 151 12.45 -1.12 34.16
C LYS A 151 13.52 -0.21 33.53
N GLU A 152 14.32 -0.78 32.61
CA GLU A 152 15.37 -0.08 31.88
C GLU A 152 14.84 0.93 30.88
N ASP A 153 13.60 0.73 30.40
CA ASP A 153 12.91 1.64 29.46
C ASP A 153 12.31 2.86 30.17
N ILE A 154 12.32 2.88 31.51
CA ILE A 154 11.75 3.98 32.29
C ILE A 154 12.76 5.15 32.30
N PRO A 155 12.35 6.36 31.88
CA PRO A 155 13.26 7.51 31.85
C PRO A 155 13.86 7.82 33.22
N ALA A 156 15.15 8.18 33.26
CA ALA A 156 15.86 8.55 34.50
C ALA A 156 15.17 9.69 35.29
N VAL A 157 14.52 10.60 34.56
CA VAL A 157 13.70 11.69 35.16
C VAL A 157 12.58 11.13 36.05
N PHE A 158 11.96 10.01 35.67
CA PHE A 158 10.93 9.38 36.47
C PHE A 158 11.50 8.88 37.81
N PHE A 159 12.66 8.19 37.79
CA PHE A 159 13.29 7.71 39.00
C PHE A 159 13.76 8.84 39.93
N ARG A 160 14.11 10.01 39.37
CA ARG A 160 14.52 11.18 40.17
C ARG A 160 13.33 11.72 40.99
N HIS A 161 12.11 11.74 40.45
CA HIS A 161 10.94 12.32 41.11
C HIS A 161 10.05 11.30 41.81
N TYR A 162 10.21 10.01 41.51
CA TYR A 162 9.41 8.94 42.11
C TYR A 162 9.51 8.86 43.63
N PRO A 163 10.69 9.07 44.31
CA PRO A 163 10.80 9.09 45.76
C PRO A 163 9.95 10.18 46.41
N THR A 164 9.88 11.37 45.79
CA THR A 164 9.07 12.49 46.27
C THR A 164 7.55 12.18 46.20
N PHE A 165 7.14 11.47 45.14
CA PHE A 165 5.80 10.95 45.02
C PHE A 165 5.52 9.86 46.06
N ALA A 166 6.41 8.91 46.22
CA ALA A 166 6.29 7.83 47.22
C ALA A 166 6.19 8.32 48.66
N ALA A 167 6.86 9.46 48.96
CA ALA A 167 6.80 10.15 50.27
C ALA A 167 5.50 10.98 50.45
N GLY A 168 4.54 10.93 49.52
CA GLY A 168 3.28 11.65 49.57
C GLY A 168 3.36 13.16 49.37
N LYS A 169 4.53 13.68 48.93
CA LYS A 169 4.78 15.11 48.71
C LYS A 169 4.39 15.58 47.33
N MET A 170 3.91 14.69 46.46
CA MET A 170 3.55 14.96 45.08
C MET A 170 2.41 14.02 44.67
N ASN A 171 1.46 14.54 43.89
CA ASN A 171 0.41 13.70 43.34
C ASN A 171 0.76 13.16 41.92
N VAL A 172 -0.02 12.17 41.42
CA VAL A 172 0.22 11.53 40.10
C VAL A 172 0.21 12.54 38.97
N SER A 173 -0.63 13.59 39.04
CA SER A 173 -0.73 14.61 38.00
C SER A 173 0.52 15.50 37.94
N GLU A 174 1.08 15.82 39.10
CA GLU A 174 2.32 16.57 39.24
C GLU A 174 3.50 15.75 38.75
N LEU A 175 3.59 14.47 39.16
CA LEU A 175 4.63 13.57 38.70
C LEU A 175 4.59 13.43 37.16
N ALA A 176 3.41 13.26 36.58
CA ALA A 176 3.23 13.20 35.14
C ALA A 176 3.74 14.48 34.43
N ARG A 177 3.40 15.66 34.97
CA ARG A 177 3.80 16.95 34.42
C ARG A 177 5.31 17.16 34.48
N VAL A 178 5.93 16.89 35.63
CA VAL A 178 7.38 17.08 35.83
C VAL A 178 8.19 16.09 34.98
N CYS A 179 7.67 14.87 34.75
CA CYS A 179 8.33 13.90 33.90
C CYS A 179 8.01 14.04 32.41
N GLY A 180 7.10 14.94 32.01
CA GLY A 180 6.65 15.07 30.61
C GLY A 180 5.89 13.83 30.12
N LEU A 181 5.19 13.11 31.02
CA LEU A 181 4.51 11.85 30.72
C LEU A 181 2.99 11.98 30.84
N SER A 182 2.27 11.08 30.17
CA SER A 182 0.84 10.92 30.42
C SER A 182 0.57 10.17 31.73
N ARG A 183 -0.56 10.47 32.42
CA ARG A 183 -0.95 9.75 33.63
C ARG A 183 -1.03 8.22 33.45
N PRO A 184 -1.59 7.68 32.36
CA PRO A 184 -1.57 6.24 32.11
C PRO A 184 -0.14 5.66 32.04
N THR A 185 0.81 6.39 31.49
CA THR A 185 2.23 6.01 31.44
C THR A 185 2.85 5.98 32.84
N VAL A 186 2.53 6.97 33.69
CA VAL A 186 2.97 6.99 35.10
C VAL A 186 2.47 5.76 35.86
N TYR A 187 1.17 5.45 35.78
CA TYR A 187 0.63 4.24 36.41
C TYR A 187 1.26 2.95 35.88
N LYS A 188 1.55 2.91 34.59
CA LYS A 188 2.24 1.77 33.98
C LYS A 188 3.65 1.59 34.57
N TYR A 189 4.40 2.65 34.71
CA TYR A 189 5.76 2.63 35.26
C TYR A 189 5.76 2.27 36.76
N MET A 190 4.82 2.78 37.54
CA MET A 190 4.64 2.42 38.94
C MET A 190 4.43 0.90 39.11
N LYS A 191 3.53 0.31 38.32
CA LYS A 191 3.28 -1.14 38.33
C LYS A 191 4.53 -1.96 37.96
N ILE A 192 5.40 -1.44 37.10
CA ILE A 192 6.65 -2.12 36.72
C ILE A 192 7.64 -2.08 37.87
N ILE A 193 7.73 -0.96 38.58
CA ILE A 193 8.63 -0.79 39.75
C ILE A 193 8.15 -1.63 40.92
N GLU A 194 6.84 -1.65 41.22
CA GLU A 194 6.26 -2.44 42.32
C GLU A 194 6.33 -3.95 42.09
N LYS A 195 6.38 -4.40 40.84
CA LYS A 195 6.52 -5.83 40.47
C LYS A 195 7.97 -6.31 40.37
N ALA A 196 8.94 -5.39 40.43
CA ALA A 196 10.35 -5.78 40.46
C ALA A 196 10.69 -6.29 41.87
N PRO A 197 11.19 -7.56 42.01
CA PRO A 197 11.60 -8.10 43.27
C PRO A 197 12.76 -7.32 43.88
#